data_e83fd1620973798a8d69a80dfad0cda1
#
_entry.id   e83fd1620973798a8d69a80dfad0cda1
#
_cell.length_a   1.000
_cell.length_b   1.000
_cell.length_c   1.000
_cell.angle_alpha   90.00
_cell.angle_beta   90.00
_cell.angle_gamma   90.00
#
_symmetry.space_group_name_H-M   'P 1'
#
loop_
_entity.id
_entity.type
_entity.pdbx_description
1 polymer ?
#
loop_
_entity_poly.entity_id
_entity_poly.type
_entity_poly.pdbx_seq_one_letter_code
_entity_poly.pdbx_strand_id
1 'polypeptide(L)'
;MKYQLIAVGPLRHEYADGLKNELLSDFRELGLDEKKYFEILDANQTEQINWDGTPVMVWFGGSGQEDDKDIELLNSFLESSFPVFPVVENLNHYADDVPSSLHRINGIEWDEARLAADILRAFRLSRKQRQAFISYRRAETRAVAVQLFAELSLHGYRAFLDTASVESGVDFQEALWGRMADVDLLIFLDSPNAVTSRWVYEELARAHDLGLGVLQLVWPNHSRTVGTEFCDFIQLNKSHFVNNLGNSQDYLADEFLAEVLIAAERTRIRSLNSRRVRVVSGFIDQARELDLDVALSPAGSIELYRNNQQIGIVFPVIGLPDASIVQQYEVNIANNPHAEKRIIYDGYGM
;
A
#
# COMPACT_ATOMS: atom_id res chain seq x y z
N MET A 1 -6.78 -3.98 -10.79
CA MET A 1 -7.08 -3.52 -9.44
C MET A 1 -6.77 -2.04 -9.41
N LYS A 2 -7.64 -1.23 -8.81
CA LYS A 2 -7.51 0.23 -8.75
C LYS A 2 -7.45 0.67 -7.29
N TYR A 3 -6.86 1.83 -7.06
CA TYR A 3 -7.03 2.58 -5.82
C TYR A 3 -8.45 3.11 -5.80
N GLN A 4 -9.21 2.78 -4.78
CA GLN A 4 -10.62 3.12 -4.69
C GLN A 4 -10.86 4.10 -3.55
N LEU A 5 -11.37 5.28 -3.91
CA LEU A 5 -11.89 6.26 -2.97
C LEU A 5 -13.40 6.12 -2.89
N ILE A 6 -13.91 5.96 -1.69
CA ILE A 6 -15.36 5.87 -1.44
C ILE A 6 -15.82 7.20 -0.87
N ALA A 7 -16.65 7.91 -1.62
CA ALA A 7 -17.18 9.22 -1.24
C ALA A 7 -18.62 9.08 -0.75
N VAL A 8 -18.87 9.36 0.52
CA VAL A 8 -20.17 9.23 1.18
C VAL A 8 -20.46 10.43 2.08
N GLY A 9 -21.68 10.55 2.55
CA GLY A 9 -22.11 11.58 3.45
C GLY A 9 -22.91 12.72 2.80
N PRO A 10 -23.55 13.59 3.61
CA PRO A 10 -24.51 14.59 3.14
C PRO A 10 -23.96 15.58 2.12
N LEU A 11 -22.73 16.03 2.28
CA LEU A 11 -22.10 17.06 1.43
C LEU A 11 -21.22 16.47 0.30
N ARG A 12 -21.29 15.16 0.03
CA ARG A 12 -20.46 14.54 -1.01
C ARG A 12 -20.58 15.18 -2.38
N HIS A 13 -21.79 15.60 -2.78
CA HIS A 13 -22.04 16.21 -4.08
C HIS A 13 -21.41 17.59 -4.26
N GLU A 14 -21.08 18.26 -3.17
CA GLU A 14 -20.47 19.57 -3.16
C GLU A 14 -18.93 19.49 -3.28
N TYR A 15 -18.32 18.55 -2.58
CA TYR A 15 -16.87 18.50 -2.41
C TYR A 15 -16.15 17.36 -3.16
N ALA A 16 -16.85 16.29 -3.52
CA ALA A 16 -16.20 15.12 -4.11
C ALA A 16 -15.56 15.40 -5.47
N ASP A 17 -16.15 16.30 -6.28
CA ASP A 17 -15.59 16.62 -7.59
C ASP A 17 -14.30 17.45 -7.50
N GLY A 18 -14.20 18.37 -6.55
CA GLY A 18 -12.97 19.11 -6.27
C GLY A 18 -11.86 18.17 -5.85
N LEU A 19 -12.08 17.38 -4.80
CA LEU A 19 -11.13 16.37 -4.32
C LEU A 19 -10.70 15.39 -5.42
N LYS A 20 -11.63 14.99 -6.28
CA LYS A 20 -11.32 14.13 -7.43
C LYS A 20 -10.31 14.80 -8.37
N ASN A 21 -10.51 16.06 -8.70
CA ASN A 21 -9.62 16.78 -9.63
C ASN A 21 -8.20 16.89 -9.05
N GLU A 22 -8.09 17.18 -7.76
CA GLU A 22 -6.80 17.23 -7.06
C GLU A 22 -6.10 15.87 -7.10
N LEU A 23 -6.79 14.81 -6.70
CA LEU A 23 -6.24 13.45 -6.76
C LEU A 23 -5.84 13.02 -8.18
N LEU A 24 -6.63 13.37 -9.19
CA LEU A 24 -6.27 13.08 -10.59
C LEU A 24 -5.01 13.83 -11.03
N SER A 25 -4.79 15.05 -10.52
CA SER A 25 -3.55 15.79 -10.74
C SER A 25 -2.36 15.06 -10.12
N ASP A 26 -2.50 14.66 -8.86
CA ASP A 26 -1.47 13.93 -8.11
C ASP A 26 -1.13 12.58 -8.76
N PHE A 27 -2.12 11.82 -9.22
CA PHE A 27 -1.91 10.56 -9.93
C PHE A 27 -1.09 10.76 -11.21
N ARG A 28 -1.35 11.83 -11.97
CA ARG A 28 -0.56 12.17 -13.18
C ARG A 28 0.87 12.56 -12.83
N GLU A 29 1.09 13.33 -11.76
CA GLU A 29 2.44 13.66 -11.29
C GLU A 29 3.23 12.43 -10.84
N LEU A 30 2.53 11.40 -10.34
CA LEU A 30 3.12 10.09 -10.02
C LEU A 30 3.31 9.20 -11.26
N GLY A 31 2.95 9.68 -12.46
CA GLY A 31 3.01 8.89 -13.68
C GLY A 31 1.99 7.75 -13.75
N LEU A 32 0.93 7.81 -12.95
CA LEU A 32 -0.14 6.81 -12.93
C LEU A 32 -1.30 7.27 -13.82
N ASP A 33 -1.66 6.45 -14.81
CA ASP A 33 -2.86 6.68 -15.64
C ASP A 33 -4.10 6.53 -14.75
N GLU A 34 -4.75 7.66 -14.48
CA GLU A 34 -5.91 7.73 -13.59
C GLU A 34 -7.05 6.78 -14.00
N LYS A 35 -7.26 6.55 -15.29
CA LYS A 35 -8.32 5.66 -15.79
C LYS A 35 -8.05 4.19 -15.47
N LYS A 36 -6.77 3.83 -15.38
CA LYS A 36 -6.33 2.46 -15.12
C LYS A 36 -6.18 2.16 -13.62
N TYR A 37 -5.73 3.16 -12.86
CA TYR A 37 -5.29 2.95 -11.48
C TYR A 37 -6.19 3.55 -10.41
N PHE A 38 -7.10 4.47 -10.75
CA PHE A 38 -7.93 5.18 -9.79
C PHE A 38 -9.41 5.16 -10.14
N GLU A 39 -10.27 5.11 -9.13
CA GLU A 39 -11.72 5.33 -9.28
C GLU A 39 -12.33 5.85 -7.98
N ILE A 40 -13.41 6.61 -8.14
CA ILE A 40 -14.24 7.06 -7.02
C ILE A 40 -15.58 6.34 -7.13
N LEU A 41 -16.02 5.77 -6.01
CA LEU A 41 -17.28 5.05 -5.86
C LEU A 41 -18.12 5.72 -4.76
N ASP A 42 -19.42 5.43 -4.76
CA ASP A 42 -20.34 5.80 -3.69
C ASP A 42 -21.10 4.57 -3.15
N ALA A 43 -22.00 4.76 -2.20
CA ALA A 43 -22.76 3.69 -1.58
C ALA A 43 -23.74 2.96 -2.52
N ASN A 44 -23.97 3.47 -3.75
CA ASN A 44 -24.77 2.75 -4.75
C ASN A 44 -23.92 1.79 -5.60
N GLN A 45 -22.59 1.78 -5.41
CA GLN A 45 -21.64 1.01 -6.19
C GLN A 45 -20.87 -0.01 -5.33
N THR A 46 -21.44 -0.46 -4.22
CA THR A 46 -20.81 -1.36 -3.24
C THR A 46 -20.29 -2.65 -3.85
N GLU A 47 -20.96 -3.19 -4.88
CA GLU A 47 -20.52 -4.40 -5.59
C GLU A 47 -19.21 -4.23 -6.35
N GLN A 48 -18.80 -2.98 -6.63
CA GLN A 48 -17.56 -2.65 -7.31
C GLN A 48 -16.38 -2.45 -6.34
N ILE A 49 -16.65 -2.41 -5.04
CA ILE A 49 -15.61 -2.24 -4.03
C ILE A 49 -14.74 -3.49 -3.96
N ASN A 50 -13.46 -3.30 -4.17
CA ASN A 50 -12.48 -4.36 -4.06
C ASN A 50 -11.93 -4.43 -2.63
N TRP A 51 -12.54 -5.28 -1.84
CA TRP A 51 -12.16 -5.51 -0.44
C TRP A 51 -10.78 -6.17 -0.26
N ASP A 52 -10.25 -6.82 -1.32
CA ASP A 52 -8.86 -7.33 -1.34
C ASP A 52 -7.81 -6.24 -1.59
N GLY A 53 -8.26 -5.02 -1.92
CA GLY A 53 -7.43 -3.85 -2.09
C GLY A 53 -7.25 -3.07 -0.78
N THR A 54 -6.98 -1.78 -0.93
CA THR A 54 -6.95 -0.84 0.19
C THR A 54 -7.92 0.31 -0.12
N PRO A 55 -9.25 0.07 -0.08
CA PRO A 55 -10.21 1.14 -0.29
C PRO A 55 -10.09 2.16 0.86
N VAL A 56 -10.29 3.42 0.52
CA VAL A 56 -10.26 4.54 1.46
C VAL A 56 -11.61 5.24 1.39
N MET A 57 -12.19 5.56 2.53
CA MET A 57 -13.46 6.29 2.58
C MET A 57 -13.24 7.74 3.02
N VAL A 58 -13.98 8.66 2.41
CA VAL A 58 -14.18 10.02 2.90
C VAL A 58 -15.66 10.19 3.24
N TRP A 59 -15.92 10.56 4.47
CA TRP A 59 -17.23 10.96 4.94
C TRP A 59 -17.32 12.48 4.88
N PHE A 60 -18.15 13.03 4.00
CA PHE A 60 -18.41 14.46 3.89
C PHE A 60 -19.56 14.84 4.81
N GLY A 61 -19.22 15.25 6.03
CA GLY A 61 -20.15 15.62 7.08
C GLY A 61 -20.78 16.99 6.85
N GLY A 62 -21.97 17.20 7.41
CA GLY A 62 -22.70 18.47 7.37
C GLY A 62 -24.15 18.32 7.78
N SER A 63 -24.87 19.43 7.86
CA SER A 63 -26.28 19.49 8.22
C SER A 63 -27.14 18.95 7.07
N GLY A 64 -27.32 17.65 6.98
CA GLY A 64 -28.14 16.96 5.98
C GLY A 64 -28.72 15.68 6.52
N GLN A 65 -29.65 15.08 5.77
CA GLN A 65 -30.16 13.77 6.09
C GLN A 65 -29.10 12.73 5.68
N GLU A 66 -28.68 11.90 6.63
CA GLU A 66 -27.81 10.76 6.37
C GLU A 66 -28.57 9.72 5.53
N ASP A 67 -27.92 9.17 4.51
CA ASP A 67 -28.47 8.07 3.71
C ASP A 67 -28.18 6.74 4.43
N ASP A 68 -29.20 5.91 4.62
CA ASP A 68 -29.04 4.59 5.28
C ASP A 68 -27.96 3.73 4.61
N LYS A 69 -27.83 3.82 3.28
CA LYS A 69 -26.77 3.09 2.55
C LYS A 69 -25.37 3.61 2.86
N ASP A 70 -25.21 4.94 3.02
CA ASP A 70 -23.94 5.53 3.39
C ASP A 70 -23.52 5.04 4.80
N ILE A 71 -24.48 4.93 5.73
CA ILE A 71 -24.26 4.43 7.09
C ILE A 71 -23.94 2.93 7.09
N GLU A 72 -24.65 2.11 6.32
CA GLU A 72 -24.35 0.67 6.20
C GLU A 72 -22.95 0.44 5.65
N LEU A 73 -22.57 1.21 4.62
CA LEU A 73 -21.25 1.11 4.03
C LEU A 73 -20.15 1.61 4.99
N LEU A 74 -20.40 2.71 5.71
CA LEU A 74 -19.49 3.20 6.76
C LEU A 74 -19.24 2.10 7.80
N ASN A 75 -20.28 1.46 8.30
CA ASN A 75 -20.14 0.39 9.29
C ASN A 75 -19.28 -0.77 8.75
N SER A 76 -19.45 -1.16 7.49
CA SER A 76 -18.63 -2.19 6.84
C SER A 76 -17.14 -1.79 6.77
N PHE A 77 -16.85 -0.50 6.52
CA PHE A 77 -15.48 0.02 6.55
C PHE A 77 -14.87 -0.01 7.95
N LEU A 78 -15.67 0.38 8.96
CA LEU A 78 -15.24 0.36 10.36
C LEU A 78 -14.94 -1.06 10.85
N GLU A 79 -15.80 -2.02 10.53
CA GLU A 79 -15.61 -3.43 10.87
C GLU A 79 -14.38 -4.03 10.18
N SER A 80 -14.12 -3.63 8.94
CA SER A 80 -12.96 -4.09 8.16
C SER A 80 -11.68 -3.31 8.42
N SER A 81 -11.70 -2.30 9.29
CA SER A 81 -10.54 -1.46 9.64
C SER A 81 -9.91 -0.72 8.46
N PHE A 82 -10.68 -0.41 7.43
CA PHE A 82 -10.21 0.44 6.34
C PHE A 82 -10.19 1.92 6.75
N PRO A 83 -9.29 2.73 6.19
CA PRO A 83 -9.20 4.15 6.52
C PRO A 83 -10.49 4.90 6.18
N VAL A 84 -10.97 5.69 7.14
CA VAL A 84 -12.10 6.61 6.98
C VAL A 84 -11.64 8.00 7.38
N PHE A 85 -11.85 8.98 6.51
CA PHE A 85 -11.55 10.39 6.74
C PHE A 85 -12.86 11.17 6.89
N PRO A 86 -13.26 11.51 8.14
CA PRO A 86 -14.42 12.39 8.35
C PRO A 86 -14.02 13.84 8.12
N VAL A 87 -14.71 14.48 7.20
CA VAL A 87 -14.43 15.85 6.77
C VAL A 87 -15.66 16.72 7.05
N VAL A 88 -15.44 17.90 7.62
CA VAL A 88 -16.48 18.89 7.93
C VAL A 88 -16.00 20.27 7.53
N GLU A 89 -16.92 21.20 7.31
CA GLU A 89 -16.59 22.60 7.06
C GLU A 89 -15.98 23.31 8.27
N ASN A 90 -16.46 22.94 9.47
CA ASN A 90 -16.04 23.56 10.73
C ASN A 90 -15.96 22.51 11.84
N LEU A 91 -14.77 22.32 12.39
CA LEU A 91 -14.52 21.34 13.45
C LEU A 91 -15.31 21.61 14.75
N ASN A 92 -15.78 22.82 14.98
CA ASN A 92 -16.63 23.12 16.14
C ASN A 92 -18.00 22.44 16.07
N HIS A 93 -18.47 22.07 14.88
CA HIS A 93 -19.73 21.38 14.64
C HIS A 93 -19.54 19.88 14.36
N TYR A 94 -18.33 19.38 14.52
CA TYR A 94 -17.97 18.02 14.14
C TYR A 94 -18.93 16.94 14.68
N ALA A 95 -19.31 17.04 15.96
CA ALA A 95 -20.18 16.05 16.58
C ALA A 95 -21.64 16.10 16.06
N ASP A 96 -22.06 17.25 15.52
CA ASP A 96 -23.40 17.43 14.93
C ASP A 96 -23.42 17.06 13.44
N ASP A 97 -22.26 17.15 12.76
CA ASP A 97 -22.13 17.01 11.33
C ASP A 97 -21.73 15.59 10.88
N VAL A 98 -21.35 14.70 11.81
CA VAL A 98 -20.96 13.34 11.48
C VAL A 98 -21.65 12.29 12.36
N PRO A 99 -21.83 11.04 11.87
CA PRO A 99 -22.39 9.95 12.68
C PRO A 99 -21.61 9.71 13.98
N SER A 100 -22.31 9.31 15.02
CA SER A 100 -21.69 9.05 16.33
C SER A 100 -20.58 7.98 16.30
N SER A 101 -20.64 7.06 15.34
CA SER A 101 -19.58 6.06 15.10
C SER A 101 -18.24 6.69 14.72
N LEU A 102 -18.25 7.91 14.15
CA LEU A 102 -17.06 8.67 13.77
C LEU A 102 -16.55 9.63 14.86
N HIS A 103 -17.29 9.85 15.97
CA HIS A 103 -16.87 10.79 17.02
C HIS A 103 -15.55 10.42 17.70
N ARG A 104 -15.09 9.20 17.54
CA ARG A 104 -13.78 8.74 18.06
C ARG A 104 -12.60 9.12 17.18
N ILE A 105 -12.86 9.67 15.98
CA ILE A 105 -11.84 10.08 15.02
C ILE A 105 -11.72 11.58 15.06
N ASN A 106 -10.50 12.07 14.86
CA ASN A 106 -10.30 13.48 14.62
C ASN A 106 -10.87 13.86 13.26
N GLY A 107 -11.82 14.78 13.24
CA GLY A 107 -12.31 15.38 12.02
C GLY A 107 -11.23 16.17 11.29
N ILE A 108 -11.40 16.31 10.02
CA ILE A 108 -10.59 17.14 9.14
C ILE A 108 -11.47 18.32 8.71
N GLU A 109 -10.99 19.53 8.96
CA GLU A 109 -11.61 20.71 8.36
C GLU A 109 -11.32 20.69 6.86
N TRP A 110 -12.30 21.05 6.04
CA TRP A 110 -12.19 20.98 4.60
C TRP A 110 -10.96 21.74 4.08
N ASP A 111 -10.04 21.01 3.53
CA ASP A 111 -8.85 21.48 2.82
C ASP A 111 -8.52 20.42 1.77
N GLU A 112 -8.79 20.76 0.52
CA GLU A 112 -8.71 19.83 -0.62
C GLU A 112 -7.31 19.23 -0.79
N ALA A 113 -6.29 20.07 -0.78
CA ALA A 113 -4.90 19.63 -0.98
C ALA A 113 -4.38 18.78 0.19
N ARG A 114 -4.74 19.15 1.42
CA ARG A 114 -4.38 18.38 2.62
C ARG A 114 -5.06 17.02 2.61
N LEU A 115 -6.36 16.97 2.31
CA LEU A 115 -7.11 15.72 2.26
C LEU A 115 -6.59 14.80 1.14
N ALA A 116 -6.30 15.34 -0.05
CA ALA A 116 -5.68 14.58 -1.14
C ALA A 116 -4.35 13.96 -0.70
N ALA A 117 -3.48 14.74 -0.05
CA ALA A 117 -2.21 14.23 0.47
C ALA A 117 -2.38 13.12 1.53
N ASP A 118 -3.41 13.22 2.40
CA ASP A 118 -3.73 12.21 3.41
C ASP A 118 -4.24 10.91 2.75
N ILE A 119 -5.08 11.04 1.72
CA ILE A 119 -5.58 9.90 0.92
C ILE A 119 -4.42 9.21 0.19
N LEU A 120 -3.52 9.96 -0.46
CA LEU A 120 -2.34 9.39 -1.11
C LEU A 120 -1.43 8.65 -0.12
N ARG A 121 -1.30 9.15 1.10
CA ARG A 121 -0.60 8.44 2.17
C ARG A 121 -1.31 7.15 2.56
N ALA A 122 -2.64 7.17 2.69
CA ALA A 122 -3.42 5.96 2.97
C ALA A 122 -3.29 4.92 1.85
N PHE A 123 -3.25 5.36 0.60
CA PHE A 123 -2.93 4.51 -0.55
C PHE A 123 -1.45 4.10 -0.64
N ARG A 124 -0.59 4.61 0.24
CA ARG A 124 0.86 4.43 0.19
C ARG A 124 1.47 4.83 -1.16
N LEU A 125 0.99 5.92 -1.70
CA LEU A 125 1.47 6.49 -2.97
C LEU A 125 2.50 7.61 -2.80
N SER A 126 2.82 8.02 -1.57
CA SER A 126 3.90 8.98 -1.37
C SER A 126 5.23 8.41 -1.90
N ARG A 127 6.03 9.24 -2.57
CA ARG A 127 7.31 8.83 -3.21
C ARG A 127 8.26 8.10 -2.25
N LYS A 128 8.22 8.42 -0.96
CA LYS A 128 9.05 7.78 0.07
C LYS A 128 8.61 6.35 0.41
N GLN A 129 7.35 6.02 0.15
CA GLN A 129 6.73 4.75 0.54
C GLN A 129 6.69 3.73 -0.61
N ARG A 130 6.85 4.15 -1.87
CA ARG A 130 6.82 3.25 -3.02
C ARG A 130 8.22 2.75 -3.31
N GLN A 131 8.58 1.60 -2.76
CA GLN A 131 9.89 1.01 -2.95
C GLN A 131 9.78 -0.32 -3.71
N ALA A 132 10.60 -0.46 -4.76
CA ALA A 132 10.66 -1.67 -5.56
C ALA A 132 12.08 -2.18 -5.69
N PHE A 133 12.27 -3.48 -5.51
CA PHE A 133 13.54 -4.16 -5.71
C PHE A 133 13.45 -5.05 -6.95
N ILE A 134 14.47 -4.98 -7.83
CA ILE A 134 14.55 -5.78 -9.04
C ILE A 134 15.68 -6.78 -8.89
N SER A 135 15.31 -8.06 -8.74
CA SER A 135 16.23 -9.19 -8.71
C SER A 135 16.41 -9.73 -10.12
N TYR A 136 17.65 -9.82 -10.59
CA TYR A 136 17.95 -10.17 -11.95
C TYR A 136 19.34 -10.79 -12.14
N ARG A 137 19.50 -11.57 -13.20
CA ARG A 137 20.81 -12.08 -13.62
C ARG A 137 21.41 -11.18 -14.70
N ARG A 138 22.50 -10.49 -14.37
CA ARG A 138 23.14 -9.52 -15.28
C ARG A 138 23.47 -10.09 -16.67
N ALA A 139 23.93 -11.33 -16.74
CA ALA A 139 24.29 -11.99 -17.98
C ALA A 139 23.10 -12.27 -18.92
N GLU A 140 21.88 -12.34 -18.40
CA GLU A 140 20.70 -12.79 -19.13
C GLU A 140 19.62 -11.72 -19.32
N THR A 141 19.45 -10.81 -18.34
CA THR A 141 18.26 -9.97 -18.25
C THR A 141 18.57 -8.49 -17.98
N ARG A 142 19.82 -8.05 -18.19
CA ARG A 142 20.29 -6.71 -17.83
C ARG A 142 19.49 -5.58 -18.49
N ALA A 143 19.20 -5.69 -19.81
CA ALA A 143 18.51 -4.60 -20.51
C ALA A 143 17.11 -4.36 -19.92
N VAL A 144 16.34 -5.43 -19.69
CA VAL A 144 15.02 -5.35 -19.07
C VAL A 144 15.10 -4.84 -17.62
N ALA A 145 16.09 -5.27 -16.85
CA ALA A 145 16.25 -4.78 -15.47
C ALA A 145 16.49 -3.27 -15.43
N VAL A 146 17.35 -2.74 -16.30
CA VAL A 146 17.62 -1.31 -16.41
C VAL A 146 16.39 -0.55 -16.94
N GLN A 147 15.67 -1.11 -17.90
CA GLN A 147 14.43 -0.53 -18.43
C GLN A 147 13.38 -0.41 -17.32
N LEU A 148 13.12 -1.50 -16.58
CA LEU A 148 12.17 -1.50 -15.46
C LEU A 148 12.59 -0.53 -14.35
N PHE A 149 13.89 -0.43 -14.05
CA PHE A 149 14.39 0.53 -13.08
C PHE A 149 14.08 1.98 -13.51
N ALA A 150 14.31 2.31 -14.77
CA ALA A 150 14.03 3.64 -15.31
C ALA A 150 12.52 3.94 -15.28
N GLU A 151 11.71 3.02 -15.78
CA GLU A 151 10.25 3.19 -15.84
C GLU A 151 9.60 3.26 -14.45
N LEU A 152 9.97 2.38 -13.52
CA LEU A 152 9.47 2.46 -12.15
C LEU A 152 9.86 3.79 -11.49
N SER A 153 11.07 4.29 -11.76
CA SER A 153 11.52 5.58 -11.23
C SER A 153 10.69 6.74 -11.80
N LEU A 154 10.35 6.70 -13.09
CA LEU A 154 9.45 7.68 -13.73
C LEU A 154 8.04 7.62 -13.15
N HIS A 155 7.59 6.44 -12.72
CA HIS A 155 6.28 6.21 -12.09
C HIS A 155 6.33 6.39 -10.55
N GLY A 156 7.27 7.15 -10.02
CA GLY A 156 7.33 7.54 -8.62
C GLY A 156 7.79 6.44 -7.64
N TYR A 157 8.34 5.33 -8.14
CA TYR A 157 9.01 4.35 -7.28
C TYR A 157 10.42 4.76 -6.94
N ARG A 158 10.85 4.45 -5.73
CA ARG A 158 12.26 4.33 -5.39
C ARG A 158 12.70 2.92 -5.74
N ALA A 159 13.16 2.76 -6.99
CA ALA A 159 13.60 1.46 -7.49
C ALA A 159 15.05 1.16 -7.10
N PHE A 160 15.35 -0.11 -6.88
CA PHE A 160 16.69 -0.63 -6.61
C PHE A 160 16.97 -1.82 -7.52
N LEU A 161 18.17 -1.85 -8.08
CA LEU A 161 18.68 -3.01 -8.80
C LEU A 161 19.51 -3.87 -7.86
N ASP A 162 19.39 -5.20 -8.01
CA ASP A 162 20.35 -6.12 -7.40
C ASP A 162 21.75 -5.84 -7.95
N THR A 163 22.63 -5.35 -7.08
CA THR A 163 24.04 -5.10 -7.42
C THR A 163 24.96 -6.22 -6.92
N ALA A 164 24.45 -7.31 -6.39
CA ALA A 164 25.20 -8.42 -5.81
C ALA A 164 26.18 -9.14 -6.76
N SER A 165 26.28 -8.69 -8.01
CA SER A 165 27.32 -9.13 -8.93
C SER A 165 28.61 -8.30 -8.83
N VAL A 166 28.79 -7.45 -7.82
CA VAL A 166 30.06 -6.75 -7.51
C VAL A 166 30.80 -7.58 -6.47
N GLU A 167 32.03 -7.93 -6.83
CA GLU A 167 32.93 -8.75 -6.01
C GLU A 167 33.07 -8.27 -4.57
N SER A 168 32.95 -9.26 -3.67
CA SER A 168 33.46 -9.37 -2.29
C SER A 168 33.90 -8.11 -1.56
N GLY A 169 33.08 -7.75 -0.57
CA GLY A 169 33.47 -6.90 0.57
C GLY A 169 32.32 -6.79 1.55
N VAL A 170 32.40 -7.57 2.61
CA VAL A 170 31.76 -7.44 3.92
C VAL A 170 30.58 -6.44 4.03
N ASP A 171 29.46 -6.89 4.59
CA ASP A 171 28.28 -6.10 5.02
C ASP A 171 27.25 -5.66 3.95
N PHE A 172 27.43 -6.00 2.69
CA PHE A 172 26.44 -5.68 1.66
C PHE A 172 25.13 -6.46 1.85
N GLN A 173 25.18 -7.67 2.38
CA GLN A 173 24.02 -8.51 2.65
C GLN A 173 23.10 -7.92 3.72
N GLU A 174 23.64 -7.44 4.83
CA GLU A 174 22.86 -6.79 5.90
C GLU A 174 22.22 -5.49 5.40
N ALA A 175 22.97 -4.68 4.64
CA ALA A 175 22.44 -3.45 4.07
C ALA A 175 21.33 -3.71 3.04
N LEU A 176 21.42 -4.79 2.26
CA LEU A 176 20.40 -5.19 1.30
C LEU A 176 19.18 -5.76 2.03
N TRP A 177 19.39 -6.61 3.01
CA TRP A 177 18.29 -7.15 3.82
C TRP A 177 17.53 -6.08 4.60
N GLY A 178 18.25 -5.08 5.13
CA GLY A 178 17.64 -3.90 5.73
C GLY A 178 16.77 -3.13 4.75
N ARG A 179 17.21 -3.01 3.48
CA ARG A 179 16.41 -2.38 2.42
C ARG A 179 15.19 -3.19 2.01
N MET A 180 15.31 -4.52 1.96
CA MET A 180 14.16 -5.40 1.64
C MET A 180 13.04 -5.29 2.67
N ALA A 181 13.36 -5.01 3.94
CA ALA A 181 12.34 -4.84 4.97
C ALA A 181 11.40 -3.64 4.70
N ASP A 182 11.87 -2.65 3.94
CA ASP A 182 11.13 -1.42 3.59
C ASP A 182 10.57 -1.45 2.15
N VAL A 183 10.84 -2.51 1.40
CA VAL A 183 10.36 -2.66 0.02
C VAL A 183 8.91 -3.14 0.00
N ASP A 184 8.12 -2.60 -0.92
CA ASP A 184 6.73 -3.00 -1.12
C ASP A 184 6.58 -4.07 -2.22
N LEU A 185 7.53 -4.10 -3.17
CA LEU A 185 7.46 -4.93 -4.37
C LEU A 185 8.83 -5.49 -4.74
N LEU A 186 8.90 -6.80 -4.94
CA LEU A 186 10.01 -7.49 -5.57
C LEU A 186 9.63 -7.85 -7.01
N ILE A 187 10.39 -7.40 -7.99
CA ILE A 187 10.29 -7.89 -9.37
C ILE A 187 11.43 -8.87 -9.61
N PHE A 188 11.06 -10.13 -9.83
CA PHE A 188 12.02 -11.20 -10.10
C PHE A 188 12.06 -11.53 -11.59
N LEU A 189 13.22 -11.32 -12.24
CA LEU A 189 13.44 -11.69 -13.63
C LEU A 189 13.90 -13.15 -13.69
N ASP A 190 12.92 -14.05 -13.81
CA ASP A 190 13.13 -15.50 -13.79
C ASP A 190 13.62 -16.01 -15.14
N SER A 191 14.92 -16.05 -15.31
CA SER A 191 15.63 -16.55 -16.50
C SER A 191 16.23 -17.93 -16.25
N PRO A 192 16.62 -18.70 -17.30
CA PRO A 192 17.05 -20.09 -17.17
C PRO A 192 18.12 -20.38 -16.13
N ASN A 193 19.00 -19.42 -15.89
CA ASN A 193 20.06 -19.58 -14.90
C ASN A 193 19.92 -18.58 -13.72
N ALA A 194 18.80 -17.90 -13.59
CA ALA A 194 18.59 -16.95 -12.47
C ALA A 194 18.79 -17.62 -11.11
N VAL A 195 18.33 -18.85 -10.98
CA VAL A 195 18.29 -19.63 -9.72
C VAL A 195 19.58 -20.43 -9.46
N THR A 196 20.59 -20.36 -10.30
CA THR A 196 21.89 -21.02 -10.02
C THR A 196 22.67 -20.34 -8.89
N SER A 197 22.23 -19.16 -8.46
CA SER A 197 22.79 -18.45 -7.32
C SER A 197 21.96 -18.77 -6.08
N ARG A 198 22.60 -19.29 -5.04
CA ARG A 198 22.03 -19.43 -3.67
C ARG A 198 21.35 -18.14 -3.20
N TRP A 199 21.84 -17.03 -3.68
CA TRP A 199 21.39 -15.68 -3.41
C TRP A 199 19.91 -15.44 -3.79
N VAL A 200 19.48 -15.83 -4.98
CA VAL A 200 18.09 -15.63 -5.45
C VAL A 200 17.10 -16.41 -4.58
N TYR A 201 17.46 -17.61 -4.13
CA TYR A 201 16.61 -18.35 -3.19
C TYR A 201 16.48 -17.65 -1.84
N GLU A 202 17.56 -17.07 -1.33
CA GLU A 202 17.55 -16.32 -0.07
C GLU A 202 16.69 -15.05 -0.18
N GLU A 203 16.78 -14.34 -1.32
CA GLU A 203 15.93 -13.17 -1.59
C GLU A 203 14.44 -13.54 -1.69
N LEU A 204 14.11 -14.60 -2.42
CA LEU A 204 12.73 -15.07 -2.56
C LEU A 204 12.15 -15.56 -1.23
N ALA A 205 12.91 -16.34 -0.47
CA ALA A 205 12.52 -16.79 0.86
C ALA A 205 12.28 -15.60 1.79
N ARG A 206 13.17 -14.62 1.77
CA ARG A 206 13.04 -13.41 2.57
C ARG A 206 11.83 -12.57 2.16
N ALA A 207 11.59 -12.41 0.85
CA ALA A 207 10.42 -11.71 0.34
C ALA A 207 9.12 -12.39 0.80
N HIS A 208 9.09 -13.72 0.80
CA HIS A 208 7.96 -14.49 1.30
C HIS A 208 7.75 -14.28 2.80
N ASP A 209 8.80 -14.40 3.61
CA ASP A 209 8.74 -14.20 5.05
C ASP A 209 8.24 -12.79 5.42
N LEU A 210 8.68 -11.79 4.67
CA LEU A 210 8.24 -10.40 4.84
C LEU A 210 6.83 -10.15 4.27
N GLY A 211 6.26 -11.10 3.51
CA GLY A 211 4.98 -10.93 2.83
C GLY A 211 5.03 -9.85 1.75
N LEU A 212 6.19 -9.65 1.11
CA LEU A 212 6.33 -8.71 0.01
C LEU A 212 5.53 -9.17 -1.20
N GLY A 213 5.04 -8.20 -1.99
CA GLY A 213 4.52 -8.50 -3.32
C GLY A 213 5.64 -8.97 -4.24
N VAL A 214 5.53 -10.17 -4.79
CA VAL A 214 6.49 -10.68 -5.75
C VAL A 214 5.83 -10.82 -7.11
N LEU A 215 6.32 -10.03 -8.08
CA LEU A 215 5.99 -10.18 -9.49
C LEU A 215 7.13 -10.89 -10.22
N GLN A 216 6.86 -12.08 -10.71
CA GLN A 216 7.82 -12.90 -11.44
C GLN A 216 7.64 -12.73 -12.95
N LEU A 217 8.67 -12.30 -13.66
CA LEU A 217 8.71 -12.27 -15.12
C LEU A 217 9.47 -13.50 -15.61
N VAL A 218 8.73 -14.50 -16.07
CA VAL A 218 9.29 -15.78 -16.50
C VAL A 218 9.78 -15.68 -17.94
N TRP A 219 11.06 -15.93 -18.17
CA TRP A 219 11.72 -15.75 -19.47
C TRP A 219 11.18 -16.68 -20.56
N PRO A 220 11.32 -16.33 -21.87
CA PRO A 220 10.91 -17.21 -22.95
C PRO A 220 11.59 -18.57 -22.89
N ASN A 221 10.83 -19.64 -23.14
CA ASN A 221 11.29 -21.04 -23.11
C ASN A 221 11.85 -21.50 -21.75
N HIS A 222 11.47 -20.82 -20.68
CA HIS A 222 11.80 -21.18 -19.31
C HIS A 222 10.52 -21.51 -18.54
N SER A 223 10.59 -22.49 -17.65
CA SER A 223 9.51 -22.81 -16.71
C SER A 223 9.73 -22.07 -15.41
N ARG A 224 8.66 -21.68 -14.75
CA ARG A 224 8.75 -21.02 -13.44
C ARG A 224 9.69 -21.75 -12.49
N THR A 225 10.48 -20.99 -11.79
CA THR A 225 11.31 -21.50 -10.70
C THR A 225 10.44 -22.17 -9.63
N VAL A 226 10.83 -23.37 -9.21
CA VAL A 226 10.16 -24.12 -8.13
C VAL A 226 10.23 -23.32 -6.82
N GLY A 227 9.13 -23.30 -6.07
CA GLY A 227 9.02 -22.52 -4.82
C GLY A 227 8.48 -21.09 -5.02
N THR A 228 8.06 -20.74 -6.24
CA THR A 228 7.47 -19.42 -6.54
C THR A 228 5.98 -19.50 -6.87
N GLU A 229 5.31 -20.59 -6.50
CA GLU A 229 3.91 -20.86 -6.85
C GLU A 229 2.94 -19.81 -6.28
N PHE A 230 3.31 -19.17 -5.18
CA PHE A 230 2.55 -18.11 -4.50
C PHE A 230 2.78 -16.71 -5.10
N CYS A 231 3.75 -16.55 -6.01
CA CYS A 231 4.03 -15.27 -6.64
C CYS A 231 3.06 -14.97 -7.80
N ASP A 232 2.69 -13.70 -7.98
CA ASP A 232 2.11 -13.26 -9.25
C ASP A 232 3.15 -13.44 -10.37
N PHE A 233 2.73 -13.83 -11.56
CA PHE A 233 3.70 -14.03 -12.65
C PHE A 233 3.16 -13.61 -14.01
N ILE A 234 4.10 -13.29 -14.91
CA ILE A 234 3.86 -13.07 -16.32
C ILE A 234 4.82 -13.99 -17.11
N GLN A 235 4.26 -14.87 -17.94
CA GLN A 235 5.07 -15.66 -18.85
C GLN A 235 5.47 -14.80 -20.05
N LEU A 236 6.76 -14.54 -20.20
CA LEU A 236 7.29 -13.85 -21.36
C LEU A 236 7.41 -14.80 -22.57
N ASN A 237 7.21 -14.25 -23.73
CA ASN A 237 7.55 -14.88 -25.00
C ASN A 237 8.36 -13.90 -25.86
N LYS A 238 8.95 -14.38 -26.95
CA LYS A 238 9.85 -13.55 -27.76
C LYS A 238 9.17 -12.33 -28.37
N SER A 239 7.88 -12.38 -28.68
CA SER A 239 7.15 -11.26 -29.26
C SER A 239 6.94 -10.09 -28.28
N HIS A 240 7.18 -10.30 -27.00
CA HIS A 240 7.13 -9.22 -25.99
C HIS A 240 8.40 -8.36 -25.98
N PHE A 241 9.41 -8.71 -26.77
CA PHE A 241 10.67 -7.98 -26.87
C PHE A 241 10.80 -7.24 -28.19
N VAL A 242 11.44 -6.09 -28.17
CA VAL A 242 11.62 -5.19 -29.34
C VAL A 242 12.25 -5.94 -30.53
N ASN A 243 13.29 -6.72 -30.28
CA ASN A 243 14.01 -7.46 -31.31
C ASN A 243 13.63 -8.94 -31.37
N ASN A 244 12.65 -9.39 -30.62
CA ASN A 244 12.20 -10.78 -30.50
C ASN A 244 13.32 -11.78 -30.10
N LEU A 245 14.37 -11.31 -29.43
CA LEU A 245 15.51 -12.13 -29.02
C LEU A 245 15.36 -12.64 -27.59
N GLY A 246 14.88 -11.76 -26.68
CA GLY A 246 14.75 -12.06 -25.27
C GLY A 246 16.10 -12.36 -24.59
N ASN A 247 17.17 -11.70 -25.02
CA ASN A 247 18.50 -11.84 -24.43
C ASN A 247 18.87 -10.65 -23.55
N SER A 248 20.08 -10.62 -23.00
CA SER A 248 20.55 -9.60 -22.07
C SER A 248 20.64 -8.16 -22.64
N GLN A 249 20.50 -7.99 -23.96
CA GLN A 249 20.56 -6.71 -24.64
C GLN A 249 19.21 -6.29 -25.23
N ASP A 250 18.19 -7.15 -25.15
CA ASP A 250 16.86 -6.86 -25.69
C ASP A 250 15.95 -6.26 -24.64
N TYR A 251 15.14 -5.30 -25.04
CA TYR A 251 14.20 -4.56 -24.21
C TYR A 251 12.78 -5.10 -24.39
N LEU A 252 11.93 -4.95 -23.40
CA LEU A 252 10.50 -5.18 -23.58
C LEU A 252 9.91 -4.10 -24.49
N ALA A 253 8.98 -4.49 -25.34
CA ALA A 253 8.21 -3.57 -26.15
C ALA A 253 7.34 -2.68 -25.24
N ASP A 254 7.15 -1.41 -25.62
CA ASP A 254 6.50 -0.40 -24.78
C ASP A 254 5.07 -0.80 -24.35
N GLU A 255 4.31 -1.40 -25.27
CA GLU A 255 2.95 -1.87 -24.95
C GLU A 255 2.96 -2.93 -23.85
N PHE A 256 3.92 -3.86 -23.93
CA PHE A 256 4.04 -4.92 -22.95
C PHE A 256 4.67 -4.45 -21.64
N LEU A 257 5.60 -3.50 -21.70
CA LEU A 257 6.15 -2.84 -20.52
C LEU A 257 5.04 -2.17 -19.69
N ALA A 258 4.06 -1.54 -20.35
CA ALA A 258 2.90 -0.99 -19.66
C ALA A 258 2.06 -2.06 -18.94
N GLU A 259 1.91 -3.25 -19.51
CA GLU A 259 1.23 -4.37 -18.84
C GLU A 259 2.00 -4.85 -17.61
N VAL A 260 3.33 -4.91 -17.69
CA VAL A 260 4.19 -5.27 -16.55
C VAL A 260 4.05 -4.25 -15.42
N LEU A 261 4.02 -2.96 -15.71
CA LEU A 261 3.82 -1.92 -14.70
C LEU A 261 2.44 -2.01 -14.03
N ILE A 262 1.39 -2.32 -14.78
CA ILE A 262 0.04 -2.56 -14.24
C ILE A 262 0.04 -3.77 -13.31
N ALA A 263 0.70 -4.85 -13.70
CA ALA A 263 0.82 -6.05 -12.87
C ALA A 263 1.62 -5.78 -11.60
N ALA A 264 2.72 -5.02 -11.70
CA ALA A 264 3.56 -4.61 -10.59
C ALA A 264 2.75 -3.83 -9.53
N GLU A 265 1.97 -2.84 -9.97
CA GLU A 265 1.13 -2.05 -9.06
C GLU A 265 0.03 -2.91 -8.41
N ARG A 266 -0.61 -3.79 -9.16
CA ARG A 266 -1.61 -4.72 -8.62
C ARG A 266 -1.03 -5.66 -7.56
N THR A 267 0.15 -6.23 -7.82
CA THR A 267 0.86 -7.12 -6.89
C THR A 267 1.23 -6.35 -5.61
N ARG A 268 1.72 -5.12 -5.75
CA ARG A 268 2.03 -4.23 -4.63
C ARG A 268 0.80 -3.96 -3.74
N ILE A 269 -0.31 -3.52 -4.31
CA ILE A 269 -1.55 -3.19 -3.57
C ILE A 269 -2.03 -4.40 -2.77
N ARG A 270 -2.07 -5.57 -3.39
CA ARG A 270 -2.51 -6.81 -2.74
C ARG A 270 -1.61 -7.19 -1.57
N SER A 271 -0.31 -7.09 -1.75
CA SER A 271 0.67 -7.38 -0.70
C SER A 271 0.53 -6.44 0.50
N LEU A 272 0.40 -5.14 0.25
CA LEU A 272 0.24 -4.15 1.32
C LEU A 272 -1.01 -4.41 2.17
N ASN A 273 -2.13 -4.77 1.53
CA ASN A 273 -3.34 -5.13 2.25
C ASN A 273 -3.14 -6.38 3.11
N SER A 274 -2.55 -7.44 2.54
CA SER A 274 -2.26 -8.68 3.27
C SER A 274 -1.35 -8.44 4.48
N ARG A 275 -0.31 -7.62 4.33
CA ARG A 275 0.61 -7.24 5.41
C ARG A 275 -0.12 -6.48 6.51
N ARG A 276 -0.97 -5.51 6.13
CA ARG A 276 -1.78 -4.75 7.09
C ARG A 276 -2.70 -5.65 7.89
N VAL A 277 -3.47 -6.51 7.21
CA VAL A 277 -4.38 -7.46 7.87
C VAL A 277 -3.60 -8.33 8.86
N ARG A 278 -2.43 -8.86 8.47
CA ARG A 278 -1.60 -9.69 9.34
C ARG A 278 -1.15 -8.95 10.60
N VAL A 279 -0.66 -7.72 10.47
CA VAL A 279 -0.20 -6.91 11.62
C VAL A 279 -1.36 -6.60 12.56
N VAL A 280 -2.48 -6.15 12.01
CA VAL A 280 -3.66 -5.76 12.79
C VAL A 280 -4.28 -6.98 13.48
N SER A 281 -4.58 -8.05 12.74
CA SER A 281 -5.20 -9.25 13.31
C SER A 281 -4.30 -9.92 14.35
N GLY A 282 -3.00 -10.09 14.04
CA GLY A 282 -2.07 -10.69 14.98
C GLY A 282 -1.94 -9.93 16.29
N PHE A 283 -1.98 -8.59 16.23
CA PHE A 283 -1.97 -7.76 17.42
C PHE A 283 -3.29 -7.86 18.21
N ILE A 284 -4.43 -7.85 17.54
CA ILE A 284 -5.75 -7.96 18.17
C ILE A 284 -5.87 -9.30 18.91
N ASP A 285 -5.44 -10.39 18.30
CA ASP A 285 -5.50 -11.72 18.91
C ASP A 285 -4.64 -11.78 20.18
N GLN A 286 -3.42 -11.25 20.14
CA GLN A 286 -2.56 -11.17 21.33
C GLN A 286 -3.13 -10.26 22.42
N ALA A 287 -3.72 -9.14 22.05
CA ALA A 287 -4.34 -8.23 23.03
C ALA A 287 -5.52 -8.91 23.73
N ARG A 288 -6.35 -9.66 23.01
CA ARG A 288 -7.47 -10.45 23.58
C ARG A 288 -6.98 -11.58 24.51
N GLU A 289 -5.87 -12.23 24.18
CA GLU A 289 -5.25 -13.23 25.09
C GLU A 289 -4.80 -12.61 26.43
N LEU A 290 -4.59 -11.29 26.46
CA LEU A 290 -4.25 -10.52 27.67
C LEU A 290 -5.47 -9.88 28.36
N ASP A 291 -6.68 -10.35 28.02
CA ASP A 291 -7.96 -9.81 28.53
C ASP A 291 -8.12 -8.30 28.29
N LEU A 292 -7.66 -7.81 27.14
CA LEU A 292 -7.87 -6.44 26.71
C LEU A 292 -9.03 -6.35 25.72
N ASP A 293 -9.91 -5.40 25.95
CA ASP A 293 -10.91 -5.01 24.96
C ASP A 293 -10.23 -4.16 23.87
N VAL A 294 -10.54 -4.46 22.62
CA VAL A 294 -9.92 -3.83 21.45
C VAL A 294 -11.01 -3.17 20.62
N ALA A 295 -10.81 -1.90 20.30
CA ALA A 295 -11.61 -1.18 19.32
C ALA A 295 -10.70 -0.71 18.16
N LEU A 296 -11.21 -0.79 16.94
CA LEU A 296 -10.52 -0.27 15.77
C LEU A 296 -10.97 1.16 15.53
N SER A 297 -10.02 2.06 15.47
CA SER A 297 -10.27 3.42 15.07
C SER A 297 -10.32 3.53 13.55
N PRO A 298 -11.29 4.26 13.00
CA PRO A 298 -11.33 4.55 11.57
C PRO A 298 -10.11 5.33 11.04
N ALA A 299 -9.35 5.98 11.93
CA ALA A 299 -8.02 6.53 11.58
C ALA A 299 -6.95 5.44 11.38
N GLY A 300 -7.34 4.15 11.48
CA GLY A 300 -6.44 3.02 11.28
C GLY A 300 -5.60 2.67 12.50
N SER A 301 -5.84 3.28 13.67
CA SER A 301 -5.22 2.89 14.94
C SER A 301 -6.06 1.83 15.67
N ILE A 302 -5.41 1.14 16.59
CA ILE A 302 -6.01 0.14 17.48
C ILE A 302 -6.07 0.73 18.87
N GLU A 303 -7.26 0.85 19.43
CA GLU A 303 -7.49 1.37 20.79
C GLU A 303 -7.61 0.20 21.76
N LEU A 304 -6.91 0.29 22.87
CA LEU A 304 -6.89 -0.75 23.91
C LEU A 304 -7.61 -0.25 25.15
N TYR A 305 -8.50 -1.08 25.66
CA TYR A 305 -9.27 -0.80 26.87
C TYR A 305 -9.08 -1.90 27.91
N ARG A 306 -9.13 -1.50 29.18
CA ARG A 306 -9.24 -2.39 30.33
C ARG A 306 -10.27 -1.82 31.29
N ASN A 307 -11.29 -2.62 31.65
CA ASN A 307 -12.40 -2.18 32.51
C ASN A 307 -13.06 -0.86 31.99
N ASN A 308 -13.33 -0.77 30.71
CA ASN A 308 -13.88 0.41 30.02
C ASN A 308 -13.01 1.68 30.07
N GLN A 309 -11.76 1.58 30.51
CA GLN A 309 -10.82 2.69 30.49
C GLN A 309 -9.82 2.48 29.34
N GLN A 310 -9.67 3.48 28.47
CA GLN A 310 -8.66 3.45 27.44
C GLN A 310 -7.26 3.52 28.06
N ILE A 311 -6.47 2.48 27.82
CA ILE A 311 -5.11 2.35 28.34
C ILE A 311 -4.03 2.57 27.31
N GLY A 312 -4.37 2.47 26.02
CA GLY A 312 -3.38 2.63 24.97
C GLY A 312 -4.00 2.85 23.60
N ILE A 313 -3.17 3.39 22.71
CA ILE A 313 -3.44 3.54 21.28
C ILE A 313 -2.24 2.98 20.52
N VAL A 314 -2.49 2.08 19.59
CA VAL A 314 -1.46 1.42 18.81
C VAL A 314 -1.64 1.76 17.33
N PHE A 315 -0.56 2.13 16.66
CA PHE A 315 -0.54 2.49 15.24
C PHE A 315 0.15 1.38 14.45
N PRO A 316 -0.61 0.61 13.64
CA PRO A 316 -0.02 -0.39 12.75
C PRO A 316 0.64 0.29 11.54
N VAL A 317 1.92 0.02 11.33
CA VAL A 317 2.71 0.54 10.21
C VAL A 317 3.21 -0.61 9.35
N ILE A 318 3.09 -0.48 8.05
CA ILE A 318 3.69 -1.41 7.10
C ILE A 318 5.09 -0.91 6.75
N GLY A 319 6.09 -1.79 6.87
CA GLY A 319 7.50 -1.41 6.72
C GLY A 319 8.05 -0.71 7.95
N LEU A 320 9.24 -0.13 7.82
CA LEU A 320 9.90 0.55 8.92
C LEU A 320 9.25 1.94 9.16
N PRO A 321 8.88 2.27 10.41
CA PRO A 321 8.35 3.60 10.72
C PRO A 321 9.45 4.66 10.54
N ASP A 322 9.15 5.72 9.82
CA ASP A 322 10.00 6.90 9.70
C ASP A 322 9.55 8.03 10.63
N ALA A 323 10.40 9.05 10.77
CA ALA A 323 10.11 10.18 11.66
C ALA A 323 8.83 10.94 11.27
N SER A 324 8.46 10.95 9.98
CA SER A 324 7.24 11.62 9.51
C SER A 324 5.98 10.88 9.92
N ILE A 325 6.02 9.54 9.91
CA ILE A 325 4.94 8.68 10.40
C ILE A 325 4.76 8.87 11.91
N VAL A 326 5.86 8.87 12.66
CA VAL A 326 5.83 9.10 14.12
C VAL A 326 5.21 10.46 14.43
N GLN A 327 5.63 11.52 13.74
CA GLN A 327 5.16 12.87 13.93
C GLN A 327 3.67 13.03 13.59
N GLN A 328 3.20 12.37 12.55
CA GLN A 328 1.78 12.35 12.19
C GLN A 328 0.92 11.71 13.28
N TYR A 329 1.41 10.63 13.87
CA TYR A 329 0.68 9.97 14.97
C TYR A 329 0.71 10.80 16.25
N GLU A 330 1.77 11.54 16.53
CA GLU A 330 1.85 12.45 17.67
C GLU A 330 0.80 13.58 17.59
N VAL A 331 0.59 14.15 16.41
CA VAL A 331 -0.44 15.19 16.19
C VAL A 331 -1.85 14.65 16.41
N ASN A 332 -2.13 13.44 15.93
CA ASN A 332 -3.47 12.83 16.04
C ASN A 332 -3.82 12.39 17.48
N ILE A 333 -2.86 12.42 18.41
CA ILE A 333 -3.02 11.89 19.77
C ILE A 333 -3.08 12.99 20.84
N ALA A 334 -2.92 14.24 20.47
CA ALA A 334 -2.89 15.36 21.42
C ALA A 334 -4.12 15.42 22.35
N ASN A 335 -5.20 14.72 22.00
CA ASN A 335 -6.48 14.74 22.71
C ASN A 335 -6.64 13.70 23.82
N ASN A 336 -5.71 12.75 24.01
CA ASN A 336 -5.76 11.81 25.12
C ASN A 336 -4.41 11.68 25.84
N PRO A 337 -4.14 12.51 26.87
CA PRO A 337 -2.86 12.53 27.58
C PRO A 337 -2.62 11.29 28.47
N HIS A 338 -3.63 10.45 28.71
CA HIS A 338 -3.56 9.33 29.66
C HIS A 338 -3.33 7.98 28.98
N ALA A 339 -3.46 7.87 27.65
CA ALA A 339 -3.24 6.61 26.93
C ALA A 339 -1.76 6.47 26.56
N GLU A 340 -1.18 5.30 26.84
CA GLU A 340 0.13 4.93 26.29
C GLU A 340 0.05 4.79 24.78
N LYS A 341 1.07 5.28 24.10
CA LYS A 341 1.17 5.31 22.65
C LYS A 341 2.24 4.37 22.19
N ARG A 342 1.92 3.50 21.24
CA ARG A 342 2.85 2.53 20.66
C ARG A 342 2.69 2.46 19.17
N ILE A 343 3.78 2.16 18.50
CA ILE A 343 3.79 1.81 17.08
C ILE A 343 4.11 0.33 16.99
N ILE A 344 3.31 -0.41 16.22
CA ILE A 344 3.65 -1.76 15.78
C ILE A 344 3.91 -1.72 14.28
N TYR A 345 4.86 -2.51 13.83
CA TYR A 345 5.21 -2.55 12.42
C TYR A 345 5.57 -3.99 11.99
N ASP A 346 5.45 -4.25 10.72
CA ASP A 346 5.75 -5.56 10.14
C ASP A 346 7.20 -5.69 9.66
N GLY A 347 8.07 -4.81 10.13
CA GLY A 347 9.51 -4.96 9.96
C GLY A 347 10.06 -6.04 10.90
N TYR A 348 11.05 -6.79 10.45
CA TYR A 348 11.74 -7.74 11.32
C TYR A 348 12.45 -6.99 12.44
N GLY A 349 12.02 -7.25 13.67
CA GLY A 349 12.89 -7.10 14.81
C GLY A 349 14.06 -8.08 14.62
N MET A 350 15.27 -7.58 14.67
CA MET A 350 16.46 -8.41 14.86
C MET A 350 16.39 -9.11 16.21
#